data_a19b7aed45712cc3be31ab8d435a5b75
#
_entry.id   a19b7aed45712cc3be31ab8d435a5b75
#
_cell.length_a   1.000
_cell.length_b   1.000
_cell.length_c   1.000
_cell.angle_alpha   90.00
_cell.angle_beta   90.00
_cell.angle_gamma   90.00
#
_symmetry.space_group_name_H-M   'P 1'
#
loop_
_entity.id
_entity.type
_entity.pdbx_description
1 polymer ?
#
loop_
_entity_poly.entity_id
_entity_poly.type
_entity_poly.pdbx_seq_one_letter_code
_entity_poly.pdbx_strand_id
1 'polypeptide(L)'
;MEAYLDNSATTRVDAQVQELMKKLMDVDFGNPSSRHQKGVVAEGYIKEARQKIAATLKVDPKELIITSGGTESNNMALIGTALAAKRKGNHIITTAVEHPSVKATASFLEEQGFRITFLSVDSRGQISLEDLKEALTPDTILVSIMYVNNEIGTIQPVEEAAKLVHATVPGLSLIHI
;
A
#
# COMPACT_ATOMS: atom_id res chain seq x y z
N MET A 1 6.52 10.05 -34.79
CA MET A 1 5.54 9.44 -33.85
C MET A 1 6.18 9.52 -32.49
N GLU A 2 5.56 10.18 -31.52
CA GLU A 2 6.04 10.24 -30.12
C GLU A 2 5.48 9.03 -29.34
N ALA A 3 6.34 8.35 -28.57
CA ALA A 3 5.95 7.25 -27.70
C ALA A 3 6.31 7.62 -26.25
N TYR A 4 5.31 7.69 -25.38
CA TYR A 4 5.52 7.90 -23.95
C TYR A 4 5.73 6.55 -23.26
N LEU A 5 6.93 6.32 -22.70
CA LEU A 5 7.32 5.03 -22.12
C LEU A 5 7.50 5.07 -20.59
N ASP A 6 7.21 6.20 -19.96
CA ASP A 6 7.35 6.39 -18.49
C ASP A 6 6.01 6.29 -17.77
N ASN A 7 5.21 5.27 -18.09
CA ASN A 7 3.90 5.05 -17.48
C ASN A 7 4.00 4.57 -16.02
N SER A 8 5.17 4.16 -15.55
CA SER A 8 5.41 3.84 -14.15
C SER A 8 5.45 5.08 -13.24
N ALA A 9 5.83 6.23 -13.80
CA ALA A 9 5.86 7.50 -13.07
C ALA A 9 4.50 8.21 -13.14
N THR A 10 3.89 8.31 -14.33
CA THR A 10 2.58 8.96 -14.51
C THR A 10 1.90 8.47 -15.78
N THR A 11 0.59 8.55 -15.82
CA THR A 11 -0.22 8.20 -16.99
C THR A 11 -1.17 9.36 -17.34
N ARG A 12 -1.56 9.43 -18.61
CA ARG A 12 -2.60 10.36 -19.05
C ARG A 12 -3.93 9.96 -18.39
N VAL A 13 -4.63 10.94 -17.84
CA VAL A 13 -5.98 10.72 -17.27
C VAL A 13 -6.95 10.32 -18.39
N ASP A 14 -7.70 9.24 -18.18
CA ASP A 14 -8.72 8.77 -19.10
C ASP A 14 -9.78 9.85 -19.37
N ALA A 15 -10.31 9.90 -20.61
CA ALA A 15 -11.24 10.93 -21.03
C ALA A 15 -12.55 10.93 -20.21
N GLN A 16 -13.06 9.77 -19.84
CA GLN A 16 -14.28 9.67 -19.01
C GLN A 16 -14.02 10.18 -17.60
N VAL A 17 -12.82 9.93 -17.05
CA VAL A 17 -12.40 10.46 -15.75
C VAL A 17 -12.29 11.98 -15.80
N GLN A 18 -11.70 12.54 -16.87
CA GLN A 18 -11.61 13.99 -17.04
C GLN A 18 -13.00 14.65 -17.07
N GLU A 19 -13.96 14.09 -17.80
CA GLU A 19 -15.33 14.62 -17.86
C GLU A 19 -16.04 14.54 -16.51
N LEU A 20 -15.87 13.44 -15.77
CA LEU A 20 -16.41 13.31 -14.42
C LEU A 20 -15.78 14.33 -13.46
N MET A 21 -14.46 14.49 -13.48
CA MET A 21 -13.76 15.50 -12.67
C MET A 21 -14.26 16.90 -12.95
N LYS A 22 -14.42 17.26 -14.23
CA LYS A 22 -14.97 18.56 -14.63
C LYS A 22 -16.39 18.77 -14.07
N LYS A 23 -17.25 17.76 -14.19
CA LYS A 23 -18.61 17.80 -13.63
C LYS A 23 -18.60 17.99 -12.12
N LEU A 24 -17.73 17.29 -11.39
CA LEU A 24 -17.61 17.38 -9.92
C LEU A 24 -17.07 18.76 -9.49
N MET A 25 -16.19 19.38 -10.26
CA MET A 25 -15.65 20.70 -9.94
C MET A 25 -16.63 21.84 -10.27
N ASP A 26 -17.47 21.70 -11.29
CA ASP A 26 -18.33 22.77 -11.79
C ASP A 26 -19.79 22.66 -11.31
N VAL A 27 -20.36 21.46 -11.35
CA VAL A 27 -21.80 21.23 -11.10
C VAL A 27 -22.06 20.62 -9.74
N ASP A 28 -21.38 19.51 -9.42
CA ASP A 28 -21.64 18.69 -8.24
C ASP A 28 -20.58 18.89 -7.14
N PHE A 29 -20.13 20.13 -6.97
CA PHE A 29 -19.05 20.57 -6.07
C PHE A 29 -19.40 20.56 -4.56
N GLY A 30 -20.51 19.94 -4.18
CA GLY A 30 -20.99 19.95 -2.79
C GLY A 30 -20.02 19.27 -1.81
N ASN A 31 -19.96 19.77 -0.57
CA ASN A 31 -19.25 19.07 0.48
C ASN A 31 -20.05 17.83 0.90
N PRO A 32 -19.48 16.61 0.80
CA PRO A 32 -20.18 15.37 1.12
C PRO A 32 -20.61 15.25 2.60
N SER A 33 -20.04 16.05 3.50
CA SER A 33 -20.46 16.10 4.91
C SER A 33 -21.64 17.03 5.15
N SER A 34 -22.09 17.80 4.16
CA SER A 34 -23.21 18.73 4.31
C SER A 34 -24.55 18.02 4.17
N ARG A 35 -25.52 18.42 5.03
CA ARG A 35 -26.85 17.79 5.08
C ARG A 35 -27.85 18.32 4.04
N HIS A 36 -27.47 19.27 3.20
CA HIS A 36 -28.30 19.78 2.11
C HIS A 36 -28.12 18.98 0.82
N GLN A 37 -29.01 19.19 -0.17
CA GLN A 37 -29.08 18.43 -1.41
C GLN A 37 -27.72 18.29 -2.16
N LYS A 38 -26.94 19.36 -2.25
CA LYS A 38 -25.61 19.32 -2.89
C LYS A 38 -24.64 18.38 -2.16
N GLY A 39 -24.70 18.33 -0.82
CA GLY A 39 -23.88 17.41 -0.02
C GLY A 39 -24.27 15.95 -0.24
N VAL A 40 -25.58 15.67 -0.28
CA VAL A 40 -26.12 14.32 -0.54
C VAL A 40 -25.67 13.80 -1.90
N VAL A 41 -25.69 14.65 -2.92
CA VAL A 41 -25.20 14.30 -4.27
C VAL A 41 -23.71 13.97 -4.22
N ALA A 42 -22.90 14.81 -3.58
CA ALA A 42 -21.46 14.59 -3.47
C ALA A 42 -21.12 13.30 -2.66
N GLU A 43 -21.85 13.04 -1.57
CA GLU A 43 -21.71 11.78 -0.79
C GLU A 43 -22.05 10.55 -1.66
N GLY A 44 -23.04 10.68 -2.53
CA GLY A 44 -23.43 9.61 -3.47
C GLY A 44 -22.27 9.15 -4.35
N TYR A 45 -21.49 10.07 -4.92
CA TYR A 45 -20.30 9.73 -5.72
C TYR A 45 -19.25 8.96 -4.92
N ILE A 46 -18.96 9.39 -3.69
CA ILE A 46 -18.00 8.69 -2.81
C ILE A 46 -18.48 7.29 -2.48
N LYS A 47 -19.75 7.14 -2.17
CA LYS A 47 -20.37 5.86 -1.82
C LYS A 47 -20.33 4.88 -2.98
N GLU A 48 -20.69 5.34 -4.18
CA GLU A 48 -20.64 4.53 -5.41
C GLU A 48 -19.19 4.13 -5.74
N ALA A 49 -18.23 5.05 -5.66
CA ALA A 49 -16.82 4.76 -5.91
C ALA A 49 -16.29 3.69 -4.93
N ARG A 50 -16.57 3.84 -3.62
CA ARG A 50 -16.19 2.83 -2.62
C ARG A 50 -16.78 1.46 -2.92
N GLN A 51 -18.06 1.38 -3.30
CA GLN A 51 -18.71 0.12 -3.63
C GLN A 51 -18.06 -0.55 -4.85
N LYS A 52 -17.75 0.21 -5.91
CA LYS A 52 -17.10 -0.32 -7.11
C LYS A 52 -15.69 -0.84 -6.81
N ILE A 53 -14.88 -0.07 -6.07
CA ILE A 53 -13.52 -0.49 -5.70
C ILE A 53 -13.58 -1.74 -4.80
N ALA A 54 -14.44 -1.75 -3.79
CA ALA A 54 -14.60 -2.88 -2.88
C ALA A 54 -15.02 -4.16 -3.61
N ALA A 55 -15.96 -4.04 -4.57
CA ALA A 55 -16.37 -5.18 -5.39
C ALA A 55 -15.21 -5.74 -6.24
N THR A 56 -14.35 -4.87 -6.79
CA THR A 56 -13.16 -5.27 -7.56
C THR A 56 -12.16 -6.01 -6.67
N LEU A 57 -11.96 -5.53 -5.44
CA LEU A 57 -11.04 -6.13 -4.46
C LEU A 57 -11.66 -7.28 -3.65
N LYS A 58 -12.98 -7.52 -3.78
CA LYS A 58 -13.75 -8.53 -3.04
C LYS A 58 -13.67 -8.32 -1.51
N VAL A 59 -13.76 -7.07 -1.08
CA VAL A 59 -13.72 -6.64 0.33
C VAL A 59 -14.98 -5.84 0.70
N ASP A 60 -15.22 -5.60 2.01
CA ASP A 60 -16.28 -4.69 2.44
C ASP A 60 -15.89 -3.23 2.12
N PRO A 61 -16.79 -2.37 1.61
CA PRO A 61 -16.52 -0.96 1.40
C PRO A 61 -15.99 -0.20 2.63
N LYS A 62 -16.27 -0.69 3.85
CA LYS A 62 -15.74 -0.12 5.10
C LYS A 62 -14.25 -0.42 5.32
N GLU A 63 -13.71 -1.45 4.69
CA GLU A 63 -12.28 -1.80 4.76
C GLU A 63 -11.41 -0.91 3.88
N LEU A 64 -12.02 -0.10 3.00
CA LEU A 64 -11.30 0.84 2.14
C LEU A 64 -11.01 2.14 2.88
N ILE A 65 -9.74 2.53 2.88
CA ILE A 65 -9.28 3.84 3.34
C ILE A 65 -8.78 4.59 2.11
N ILE A 66 -9.40 5.73 1.82
CA ILE A 66 -9.00 6.61 0.71
C ILE A 66 -7.95 7.58 1.22
N THR A 67 -6.83 7.63 0.53
CA THR A 67 -5.68 8.50 0.84
C THR A 67 -5.37 9.42 -0.33
N SER A 68 -4.47 10.37 -0.12
CA SER A 68 -4.00 11.28 -1.17
C SER A 68 -3.09 10.60 -2.21
N GLY A 69 -2.58 9.39 -1.91
CA GLY A 69 -1.70 8.65 -2.81
C GLY A 69 -0.94 7.53 -2.11
N GLY A 70 -0.11 6.79 -2.87
CA GLY A 70 0.63 5.63 -2.37
C GLY A 70 1.54 5.94 -1.19
N THR A 71 2.19 7.10 -1.18
CA THR A 71 3.06 7.51 -0.06
C THR A 71 2.30 7.60 1.26
N GLU A 72 1.12 8.22 1.28
CA GLU A 72 0.28 8.28 2.48
C GLU A 72 -0.22 6.89 2.87
N SER A 73 -0.65 6.08 1.90
CA SER A 73 -1.09 4.70 2.15
C SER A 73 0.02 3.87 2.80
N ASN A 74 1.24 3.93 2.27
CA ASN A 74 2.39 3.21 2.80
C ASN A 74 2.73 3.65 4.22
N ASN A 75 2.79 4.96 4.46
CA ASN A 75 3.05 5.50 5.80
C ASN A 75 1.97 5.07 6.79
N MET A 76 0.70 5.19 6.42
CA MET A 76 -0.42 4.80 7.27
C MET A 76 -0.37 3.30 7.60
N ALA A 77 -0.12 2.44 6.61
CA ALA A 77 -0.06 1.01 6.79
C ALA A 77 1.12 0.59 7.68
N LEU A 78 2.34 1.08 7.38
CA LEU A 78 3.55 0.69 8.09
C LEU A 78 3.57 1.26 9.51
N ILE A 79 3.39 2.58 9.68
CA ILE A 79 3.42 3.23 10.99
C ILE A 79 2.24 2.75 11.84
N GLY A 80 1.03 2.69 11.25
CA GLY A 80 -0.17 2.25 11.96
C GLY A 80 -0.02 0.83 12.49
N THR A 81 0.45 -0.10 11.67
CA THR A 81 0.67 -1.50 12.07
C THR A 81 1.77 -1.61 13.12
N ALA A 82 2.90 -0.92 12.91
CA ALA A 82 4.02 -0.94 13.85
C ALA A 82 3.60 -0.46 15.25
N LEU A 83 2.91 0.68 15.33
CA LEU A 83 2.46 1.24 16.61
C LEU A 83 1.38 0.37 17.27
N ALA A 84 0.43 -0.15 16.49
CA ALA A 84 -0.62 -1.03 17.02
C ALA A 84 -0.06 -2.35 17.57
N ALA A 85 0.98 -2.89 16.93
CA ALA A 85 1.60 -4.15 17.32
C ALA A 85 2.80 -4.00 18.28
N LYS A 86 3.19 -2.79 18.68
CA LYS A 86 4.39 -2.51 19.50
C LYS A 86 4.49 -3.34 20.80
N ARG A 87 3.36 -3.76 21.36
CA ARG A 87 3.32 -4.60 22.55
C ARG A 87 3.65 -6.08 22.27
N LYS A 88 3.59 -6.50 21.00
CA LYS A 88 3.86 -7.89 20.57
C LYS A 88 5.31 -8.08 20.15
N GLY A 89 5.99 -7.03 19.72
CA GLY A 89 7.36 -7.05 19.26
C GLY A 89 7.76 -5.71 18.64
N ASN A 90 9.01 -5.65 18.17
CA ASN A 90 9.56 -4.43 17.58
C ASN A 90 10.34 -4.68 16.28
N HIS A 91 10.19 -5.86 15.66
CA HIS A 91 10.92 -6.20 14.46
C HIS A 91 10.03 -6.12 13.21
N ILE A 92 10.55 -5.46 12.19
CA ILE A 92 9.90 -5.27 10.88
C ILE A 92 10.87 -5.74 9.79
N ILE A 93 10.36 -6.50 8.83
CA ILE A 93 11.13 -6.98 7.68
C ILE A 93 10.61 -6.27 6.43
N THR A 94 11.50 -5.78 5.60
CA THR A 94 11.19 -5.20 4.30
C THR A 94 12.29 -5.56 3.28
N THR A 95 12.24 -5.02 2.05
CA THR A 95 13.22 -5.36 1.01
C THR A 95 14.14 -4.20 0.66
N ALA A 96 15.33 -4.50 0.17
CA ALA A 96 16.30 -3.49 -0.27
C ALA A 96 15.82 -2.70 -1.51
N VAL A 97 14.84 -3.22 -2.25
CA VAL A 97 14.35 -2.65 -3.51
C VAL A 97 13.02 -1.90 -3.36
N GLU A 98 12.58 -1.62 -2.15
CA GLU A 98 11.34 -0.89 -1.89
C GLU A 98 11.33 0.54 -2.44
N HIS A 99 10.12 1.03 -2.70
CA HIS A 99 9.89 2.42 -3.05
C HIS A 99 10.40 3.38 -1.95
N PRO A 100 10.91 4.57 -2.28
CA PRO A 100 11.41 5.54 -1.30
C PRO A 100 10.46 5.84 -0.14
N SER A 101 9.12 5.84 -0.37
CA SER A 101 8.13 6.03 0.70
C SER A 101 8.15 4.94 1.76
N VAL A 102 8.50 3.70 1.40
CA VAL A 102 8.66 2.59 2.36
C VAL A 102 9.99 2.70 3.08
N LYS A 103 11.09 2.97 2.36
CA LYS A 103 12.43 3.12 2.95
C LYS A 103 12.49 4.26 3.96
N ALA A 104 11.94 5.43 3.60
CA ALA A 104 11.90 6.57 4.52
C ALA A 104 11.05 6.28 5.77
N THR A 105 9.93 5.59 5.62
CA THR A 105 9.11 5.16 6.74
C THR A 105 9.82 4.13 7.61
N ALA A 106 10.57 3.20 7.03
CA ALA A 106 11.38 2.25 7.77
C ALA A 106 12.45 2.96 8.60
N SER A 107 13.19 3.92 8.02
CA SER A 107 14.17 4.73 8.76
C SER A 107 13.52 5.51 9.92
N PHE A 108 12.36 6.13 9.68
CA PHE A 108 11.62 6.78 10.76
C PHE A 108 11.26 5.80 11.88
N LEU A 109 10.82 4.58 11.55
CA LEU A 109 10.48 3.56 12.56
C LEU A 109 11.72 3.08 13.32
N GLU A 110 12.91 3.02 12.70
CA GLU A 110 14.17 2.75 13.41
C GLU A 110 14.47 3.82 14.47
N GLU A 111 14.27 5.10 14.15
CA GLU A 111 14.40 6.20 15.12
C GLU A 111 13.39 6.10 16.28
N GLN A 112 12.23 5.45 16.04
CA GLN A 112 11.21 5.17 17.06
C GLN A 112 11.48 3.88 17.88
N GLY A 113 12.63 3.23 17.65
CA GLY A 113 13.09 2.06 18.39
C GLY A 113 12.63 0.70 17.84
N PHE A 114 12.13 0.67 16.59
CA PHE A 114 11.89 -0.58 15.89
C PHE A 114 13.20 -1.09 15.25
N ARG A 115 13.34 -2.38 15.16
CA ARG A 115 14.44 -3.05 14.43
C ARG A 115 13.97 -3.36 13.01
N ILE A 116 14.67 -2.86 12.01
CA ILE A 116 14.33 -3.08 10.61
C ILE A 116 15.34 -4.07 9.99
N THR A 117 14.85 -5.09 9.32
CA THR A 117 15.66 -5.99 8.48
C THR A 117 15.31 -5.74 7.02
N PHE A 118 16.29 -5.33 6.23
CA PHE A 118 16.19 -5.19 4.78
C PHE A 118 16.68 -6.48 4.13
N LEU A 119 15.78 -7.25 3.53
CA LEU A 119 16.14 -8.43 2.76
C LEU A 119 16.91 -8.01 1.50
N SER A 120 18.04 -8.68 1.27
CA SER A 120 18.79 -8.57 0.02
C SER A 120 18.00 -9.20 -1.13
N VAL A 121 18.36 -8.83 -2.35
CA VAL A 121 17.77 -9.36 -3.57
C VAL A 121 18.85 -9.93 -4.49
N ASP A 122 18.46 -10.83 -5.37
CA ASP A 122 19.33 -11.37 -6.42
C ASP A 122 19.60 -10.34 -7.53
N SER A 123 20.36 -10.74 -8.55
CA SER A 123 20.68 -9.90 -9.71
C SER A 123 19.47 -9.50 -10.56
N ARG A 124 18.32 -10.12 -10.35
CA ARG A 124 17.04 -9.79 -10.98
C ARG A 124 16.14 -8.95 -10.08
N GLY A 125 16.61 -8.63 -8.87
CA GLY A 125 15.85 -7.86 -7.89
C GLY A 125 14.83 -8.68 -7.11
N GLN A 126 14.92 -10.01 -7.06
CA GLN A 126 13.98 -10.89 -6.35
C GLN A 126 14.54 -11.31 -5.00
N ILE A 127 13.68 -11.33 -3.96
CA ILE A 127 14.05 -11.82 -2.62
C ILE A 127 14.24 -13.33 -2.60
N SER A 128 15.04 -13.82 -1.64
CA SER A 128 15.12 -15.24 -1.25
C SER A 128 14.07 -15.54 -0.18
N LEU A 129 13.27 -16.59 -0.37
CA LEU A 129 12.34 -17.08 0.66
C LEU A 129 13.08 -17.72 1.85
N GLU A 130 14.29 -18.25 1.63
CA GLU A 130 15.13 -18.76 2.69
C GLU A 130 15.63 -17.62 3.59
N ASP A 131 16.13 -16.52 2.99
CA ASP A 131 16.56 -15.34 3.74
C ASP A 131 15.38 -14.71 4.52
N LEU A 132 14.18 -14.69 3.92
CA LEU A 132 12.98 -14.27 4.63
C LEU A 132 12.70 -15.15 5.84
N LYS A 133 12.79 -16.47 5.68
CA LYS A 133 12.56 -17.44 6.76
C LYS A 133 13.57 -17.28 7.89
N GLU A 134 14.84 -17.10 7.56
CA GLU A 134 15.91 -16.86 8.55
C GLU A 134 15.76 -15.52 9.29
N ALA A 135 15.23 -14.49 8.61
CA ALA A 135 14.98 -13.18 9.19
C ALA A 135 13.79 -13.16 10.16
N LEU A 136 12.83 -14.08 10.02
CA LEU A 136 11.65 -14.14 10.89
C LEU A 136 12.03 -14.51 12.32
N THR A 137 11.55 -13.73 13.29
CA THR A 137 11.75 -13.94 14.72
C THR A 137 10.42 -13.84 15.46
N PRO A 138 10.32 -14.34 16.71
CA PRO A 138 9.12 -14.16 17.53
C PRO A 138 8.72 -12.69 17.74
N ASP A 139 9.68 -11.76 17.66
CA ASP A 139 9.45 -10.31 17.79
C ASP A 139 9.06 -9.65 16.48
N THR A 140 8.98 -10.39 15.36
CA THR A 140 8.57 -9.84 14.08
C THR A 140 7.07 -9.53 14.13
N ILE A 141 6.73 -8.27 13.84
CA ILE A 141 5.35 -7.76 13.89
C ILE A 141 4.81 -7.38 12.52
N LEU A 142 5.69 -7.21 11.54
CA LEU A 142 5.32 -6.79 10.19
C LEU A 142 6.35 -7.28 9.17
N VAL A 143 5.85 -7.77 8.05
CA VAL A 143 6.62 -7.99 6.82
C VAL A 143 6.01 -7.12 5.72
N SER A 144 6.83 -6.32 5.04
CA SER A 144 6.41 -5.45 3.95
C SER A 144 7.25 -5.75 2.71
N ILE A 145 6.60 -6.17 1.63
CA ILE A 145 7.27 -6.56 0.37
C ILE A 145 6.50 -5.95 -0.78
N MET A 146 7.16 -5.15 -1.63
CA MET A 146 6.52 -4.67 -2.85
C MET A 146 6.16 -5.84 -3.77
N TYR A 147 5.00 -5.78 -4.43
CA TYR A 147 4.58 -6.85 -5.33
C TYR A 147 5.34 -6.79 -6.65
N VAL A 148 5.35 -5.64 -7.28
CA VAL A 148 6.05 -5.39 -8.54
C VAL A 148 6.94 -4.17 -8.39
N ASN A 149 8.23 -4.32 -8.68
CA ASN A 149 9.13 -3.17 -8.66
C ASN A 149 8.84 -2.26 -9.86
N ASN A 150 8.54 -1.01 -9.60
CA ASN A 150 8.15 -0.02 -10.62
C ASN A 150 9.30 0.41 -11.55
N GLU A 151 10.56 0.20 -11.17
CA GLU A 151 11.74 0.58 -11.96
C GLU A 151 12.23 -0.56 -12.85
N ILE A 152 12.31 -1.78 -12.32
CA ILE A 152 12.91 -2.93 -13.01
C ILE A 152 11.89 -4.00 -13.40
N GLY A 153 10.61 -3.85 -12.98
CA GLY A 153 9.52 -4.77 -13.34
C GLY A 153 9.57 -6.15 -12.68
N THR A 154 10.45 -6.35 -11.70
CA THR A 154 10.55 -7.63 -10.98
C THR A 154 9.31 -7.89 -10.15
N ILE A 155 8.73 -9.07 -10.33
CA ILE A 155 7.60 -9.55 -9.52
C ILE A 155 8.14 -10.36 -8.36
N GLN A 156 7.79 -9.97 -7.12
CA GLN A 156 8.21 -10.68 -5.91
C GLN A 156 7.30 -11.88 -5.64
N PRO A 157 7.81 -12.96 -5.02
CA PRO A 157 7.04 -14.17 -4.69
C PRO A 157 6.16 -13.93 -3.44
N VAL A 158 5.22 -12.96 -3.52
CA VAL A 158 4.44 -12.51 -2.34
C VAL A 158 3.48 -13.57 -1.82
N GLU A 159 2.96 -14.44 -2.69
CA GLU A 159 2.07 -15.51 -2.28
C GLU A 159 2.81 -16.57 -1.45
N GLU A 160 4.00 -16.98 -1.89
CA GLU A 160 4.86 -17.91 -1.17
C GLU A 160 5.39 -17.29 0.12
N ALA A 161 5.78 -16.02 0.06
CA ALA A 161 6.20 -15.26 1.24
C ALA A 161 5.07 -15.19 2.29
N ALA A 162 3.82 -14.94 1.87
CA ALA A 162 2.68 -14.91 2.76
C ALA A 162 2.44 -16.26 3.44
N LYS A 163 2.47 -17.36 2.67
CA LYS A 163 2.34 -18.73 3.21
C LYS A 163 3.43 -19.02 4.25
N LEU A 164 4.68 -18.66 3.93
CA LEU A 164 5.82 -18.84 4.81
C LEU A 164 5.67 -18.05 6.12
N VAL A 165 5.33 -16.76 6.00
CA VAL A 165 5.15 -15.85 7.14
C VAL A 165 4.05 -16.36 8.07
N HIS A 166 2.88 -16.71 7.54
CA HIS A 166 1.76 -17.21 8.36
C HIS A 166 2.01 -18.58 8.99
N ALA A 167 2.81 -19.43 8.33
CA ALA A 167 3.20 -20.72 8.90
C ALA A 167 4.22 -20.57 10.03
N THR A 168 5.10 -19.56 9.96
CA THR A 168 6.20 -19.35 10.92
C THR A 168 5.74 -18.53 12.13
N VAL A 169 4.98 -17.46 11.88
CA VAL A 169 4.48 -16.54 12.94
C VAL A 169 2.97 -16.31 12.73
N PRO A 170 2.11 -17.15 13.32
CA PRO A 170 0.67 -17.01 13.19
C PRO A 170 0.15 -15.64 13.64
N GLY A 171 -0.64 -14.99 12.81
CA GLY A 171 -1.20 -13.67 13.09
C GLY A 171 -0.27 -12.48 12.82
N LEU A 172 0.87 -12.73 12.18
CA LEU A 172 1.73 -11.66 11.67
C LEU A 172 1.07 -10.96 10.49
N SER A 173 1.20 -9.63 10.46
CA SER A 173 0.74 -8.83 9.31
C SER A 173 1.75 -8.90 8.17
N LEU A 174 1.27 -9.19 6.97
CA LEU A 174 2.03 -9.03 5.73
C LEU A 174 1.35 -7.97 4.89
N ILE A 175 2.12 -6.97 4.50
CA ILE A 175 1.70 -5.89 3.60
C ILE A 175 2.45 -6.09 2.27
N HIS A 176 1.72 -6.04 1.17
CA HIS A 176 2.30 -5.99 -0.17
C HIS A 176 1.80 -4.73 -0.88
N ILE A 177 2.68 -4.06 -1.57
CA ILE A 177 2.48 -2.76 -2.21
C ILE A 177 2.80 -2.87 -3.70
#